data_13f0707b401f31987cbbbdade1fd2d58
#
_entry.id   13f0707b401f31987cbbbdade1fd2d58
#
_cell.length_a   1.000
_cell.length_b   1.000
_cell.length_c   1.000
_cell.angle_alpha   90.00
_cell.angle_beta   90.00
_cell.angle_gamma   90.00
#
_symmetry.space_group_name_H-M   'P 1'
#
loop_
_entity.id
_entity.type
_entity.pdbx_description
1 polymer ?
#
loop_
_entity_poly.entity_id
_entity_poly.type
_entity_poly.pdbx_seq_one_letter_code
_entity_poly.pdbx_strand_id
1 'polypeptide(L)'
;MSSASEDQNPPAAVRDRLLGLVERVLDRPGAGPTLPPDASLAELGVSSLKMVSLMLSVEAEFDLSIPQNDITPENFRSIHSIQALVTRILAGKSS
;
A
#
# COMPACT_ATOMS: atom_id res chain seq x y z
N MET A 1 -2.88 -3.45 -29.69
CA MET A 1 -2.36 -3.71 -28.50
C MET A 1 -2.57 -2.66 -27.47
N SER A 2 -3.13 -3.00 -26.46
CA SER A 2 -3.50 -2.03 -25.44
C SER A 2 -2.54 -2.01 -24.29
N SER A 3 -1.37 -2.48 -24.54
CA SER A 3 -0.43 -2.66 -23.45
C SER A 3 -0.07 -1.39 -22.74
N ALA A 4 -0.22 -0.26 -23.38
CA ALA A 4 0.13 0.99 -22.74
C ALA A 4 -0.63 1.19 -21.44
N SER A 5 -1.90 0.84 -21.44
CA SER A 5 -2.69 1.01 -20.23
C SER A 5 -2.32 0.00 -19.16
N GLU A 6 -1.72 -1.09 -19.56
CA GLU A 6 -1.31 -2.10 -18.60
C GLU A 6 -0.10 -1.69 -17.80
N ASP A 7 0.70 -0.79 -18.34
CA ASP A 7 1.88 -0.32 -17.65
C ASP A 7 1.56 0.64 -16.55
N GLN A 8 0.34 1.12 -16.52
CA GLN A 8 -0.08 2.04 -15.49
C GLN A 8 -0.64 1.26 -14.34
N ASN A 9 -0.36 1.70 -13.15
CA ASN A 9 -0.90 1.05 -11.97
C ASN A 9 -2.21 1.74 -11.62
N PRO A 10 -3.34 1.29 -12.18
CA PRO A 10 -4.61 1.95 -11.85
C PRO A 10 -4.89 1.80 -10.36
N PRO A 11 -5.64 2.74 -9.79
CA PRO A 11 -5.88 2.73 -8.35
C PRO A 11 -6.44 1.41 -7.82
N ALA A 12 -7.29 0.76 -8.60
CA ALA A 12 -7.84 -0.52 -8.16
C ALA A 12 -6.76 -1.60 -8.07
N ALA A 13 -5.82 -1.63 -9.01
CA ALA A 13 -4.74 -2.60 -8.98
C ALA A 13 -3.80 -2.32 -7.81
N VAL A 14 -3.51 -1.05 -7.55
CA VAL A 14 -2.68 -0.67 -6.42
C VAL A 14 -3.34 -1.11 -5.12
N ARG A 15 -4.64 -0.84 -4.99
CA ARG A 15 -5.37 -1.23 -3.80
C ARG A 15 -5.35 -2.73 -3.59
N ASP A 16 -5.60 -3.50 -4.64
CA ASP A 16 -5.65 -4.96 -4.52
C ASP A 16 -4.31 -5.52 -4.06
N ARG A 17 -3.22 -4.97 -4.58
CA ARG A 17 -1.89 -5.41 -4.18
C ARG A 17 -1.60 -5.03 -2.73
N LEU A 18 -2.03 -3.83 -2.33
CA LEU A 18 -1.87 -3.41 -0.93
C LEU A 18 -2.65 -4.30 0.01
N LEU A 19 -3.87 -4.66 -0.37
CA LEU A 19 -4.68 -5.56 0.45
C LEU A 19 -3.97 -6.88 0.67
N GLY A 20 -3.34 -7.40 -0.37
CA GLY A 20 -2.57 -8.64 -0.24
C GLY A 20 -1.38 -8.50 0.71
N LEU A 21 -0.72 -7.34 0.68
CA LEU A 21 0.39 -7.10 1.58
C LEU A 21 -0.09 -6.99 3.03
N VAL A 22 -1.21 -6.30 3.24
CA VAL A 22 -1.77 -6.16 4.58
C VAL A 22 -2.20 -7.51 5.13
N GLU A 23 -2.81 -8.35 4.29
CA GLU A 23 -3.17 -9.71 4.69
C GLU A 23 -1.96 -10.47 5.22
N ARG A 24 -0.85 -10.37 4.52
CA ARG A 24 0.36 -11.07 4.92
C ARG A 24 0.91 -10.54 6.24
N VAL A 25 0.91 -9.23 6.38
CA VAL A 25 1.42 -8.59 7.59
C VAL A 25 0.55 -8.96 8.78
N LEU A 26 -0.76 -9.04 8.57
CA LEU A 26 -1.71 -9.41 9.62
C LEU A 26 -1.79 -10.91 9.82
N ASP A 27 -1.19 -11.70 8.92
CA ASP A 27 -1.27 -13.15 8.94
C ASP A 27 -2.72 -13.61 8.88
N ARG A 28 -3.49 -12.99 7.99
CA ARG A 28 -4.92 -13.30 7.79
C ARG A 28 -5.18 -13.52 6.30
N PRO A 29 -4.84 -14.69 5.76
CA PRO A 29 -5.07 -14.96 4.33
C PRO A 29 -6.54 -14.82 3.99
N GLY A 30 -6.81 -14.15 2.88
CA GLY A 30 -8.17 -13.98 2.42
C GLY A 30 -8.95 -12.86 3.05
N ALA A 31 -8.38 -12.14 4.01
CA ALA A 31 -9.09 -11.06 4.69
C ALA A 31 -9.12 -9.76 3.90
N GLY A 32 -8.31 -9.64 2.84
CA GLY A 32 -8.18 -8.39 2.11
C GLY A 32 -9.47 -7.73 1.72
N PRO A 33 -10.39 -8.45 1.04
CA PRO A 33 -11.65 -7.82 0.61
C PRO A 33 -12.54 -7.34 1.75
N THR A 34 -12.32 -7.85 2.96
CA THR A 34 -13.13 -7.47 4.11
C THR A 34 -12.47 -6.40 4.97
N LEU A 35 -11.25 -5.99 4.63
CA LEU A 35 -10.56 -4.97 5.41
C LEU A 35 -11.09 -3.59 5.04
N PRO A 36 -11.57 -2.80 6.02
CA PRO A 36 -12.05 -1.46 5.71
C PRO A 36 -10.90 -0.56 5.27
N PRO A 37 -10.97 0.03 4.08
CA PRO A 37 -9.84 0.83 3.58
C PRO A 37 -9.60 2.13 4.34
N ASP A 38 -10.62 2.62 5.03
CA ASP A 38 -10.48 3.87 5.79
C ASP A 38 -10.21 3.64 7.26
N ALA A 39 -10.22 2.40 7.72
CA ALA A 39 -9.96 2.11 9.11
C ALA A 39 -8.48 2.27 9.40
N SER A 40 -8.18 2.66 10.64
CA SER A 40 -6.79 2.76 11.07
C SER A 40 -6.14 1.38 11.04
N LEU A 41 -4.95 1.29 10.46
CA LEU A 41 -4.22 0.03 10.42
C LEU A 41 -3.94 -0.48 11.84
N ALA A 42 -3.73 0.44 12.80
CA ALA A 42 -3.56 0.05 14.18
C ALA A 42 -4.79 -0.67 14.71
N GLU A 43 -5.98 -0.20 14.34
CA GLU A 43 -7.23 -0.85 14.72
C GLU A 43 -7.37 -2.23 14.08
N LEU A 44 -6.77 -2.41 12.92
CA LEU A 44 -6.81 -3.70 12.24
C LEU A 44 -5.80 -4.69 12.80
N GLY A 45 -4.93 -4.24 13.69
CA GLY A 45 -3.95 -5.10 14.31
C GLY A 45 -2.52 -4.92 13.84
N VAL A 46 -2.25 -3.89 13.06
CA VAL A 46 -0.89 -3.63 12.59
C VAL A 46 -0.13 -2.87 13.67
N SER A 47 0.77 -3.56 14.34
CA SER A 47 1.63 -2.95 15.35
C SER A 47 2.71 -2.10 14.67
N SER A 48 3.48 -1.35 15.46
CA SER A 48 4.57 -0.56 14.91
C SER A 48 5.58 -1.41 14.17
N LEU A 49 5.89 -2.58 14.71
CA LEU A 49 6.82 -3.49 14.06
C LEU A 49 6.25 -4.01 12.75
N LYS A 50 4.97 -4.38 12.76
CA LYS A 50 4.32 -4.82 11.54
C LYS A 50 4.21 -3.70 10.52
N MET A 51 4.10 -2.47 10.98
CA MET A 51 4.06 -1.32 10.07
C MET A 51 5.38 -1.18 9.31
N VAL A 52 6.50 -1.42 9.97
CA VAL A 52 7.80 -1.38 9.30
C VAL A 52 7.87 -2.48 8.23
N SER A 53 7.41 -3.68 8.56
CA SER A 53 7.35 -4.76 7.60
C SER A 53 6.46 -4.42 6.42
N LEU A 54 5.33 -3.80 6.68
CA LEU A 54 4.40 -3.40 5.62
C LEU A 54 5.06 -2.36 4.70
N MET A 55 5.74 -1.39 5.29
CA MET A 55 6.42 -0.36 4.51
C MET A 55 7.45 -0.96 3.58
N LEU A 56 8.28 -1.87 4.10
CA LEU A 56 9.28 -2.53 3.28
C LEU A 56 8.66 -3.39 2.20
N SER A 57 7.54 -4.05 2.52
CA SER A 57 6.83 -4.85 1.53
C SER A 57 6.26 -3.98 0.42
N VAL A 58 5.78 -2.80 0.76
CA VAL A 58 5.26 -1.85 -0.23
C VAL A 58 6.38 -1.44 -1.18
N GLU A 59 7.54 -1.13 -0.64
CA GLU A 59 8.67 -0.74 -1.48
C GLU A 59 9.06 -1.86 -2.44
N ALA A 60 9.08 -3.08 -1.95
CA ALA A 60 9.44 -4.23 -2.78
C ALA A 60 8.37 -4.54 -3.81
N GLU A 61 7.12 -4.47 -3.39
CA GLU A 61 6.00 -4.85 -4.27
C GLU A 61 5.87 -3.91 -5.46
N PHE A 62 6.06 -2.62 -5.23
CA PHE A 62 5.86 -1.60 -6.27
C PHE A 62 7.18 -1.08 -6.84
N ASP A 63 8.29 -1.67 -6.43
CA ASP A 63 9.61 -1.29 -6.92
C ASP A 63 9.83 0.22 -6.79
N LEU A 64 9.62 0.72 -5.58
CA LEU A 64 9.79 2.14 -5.30
C LEU A 64 10.49 2.32 -3.97
N SER A 65 10.94 3.53 -3.73
CA SER A 65 11.48 3.94 -2.44
C SER A 65 10.60 5.02 -1.87
N ILE A 66 10.22 4.87 -0.61
CA ILE A 66 9.39 5.88 0.04
C ILE A 66 10.32 6.94 0.63
N PRO A 67 10.20 8.20 0.18
CA PRO A 67 11.05 9.25 0.73
C PRO A 67 10.83 9.38 2.24
N GLN A 68 11.90 9.68 2.94
CA GLN A 68 11.83 9.77 4.39
C GLN A 68 10.80 10.78 4.87
N ASN A 69 10.64 11.88 4.12
CA ASN A 69 9.66 12.89 4.44
C ASN A 69 8.22 12.40 4.33
N ASP A 70 8.00 11.33 3.58
CA ASP A 70 6.67 10.75 3.41
C ASP A 70 6.38 9.63 4.40
N ILE A 71 7.36 9.26 5.22
CA ILE A 71 7.15 8.26 6.25
C ILE A 71 6.55 8.96 7.46
N THR A 72 5.25 9.17 7.42
CA THR A 72 4.52 9.90 8.45
C THR A 72 3.33 9.07 8.91
N PRO A 73 2.84 9.31 10.13
CA PRO A 73 1.66 8.60 10.60
C PRO A 73 0.46 8.79 9.67
N GLU A 74 0.32 9.97 9.11
CA GLU A 74 -0.82 10.25 8.22
C GLU A 74 -0.79 9.38 6.97
N ASN A 75 0.39 9.20 6.39
CA ASN A 75 0.51 8.43 5.16
C ASN A 75 0.35 6.94 5.38
N PHE A 76 0.59 6.47 6.60
CA PHE A 76 0.49 5.05 6.91
C PHE A 76 -0.66 4.75 7.86
N ARG A 77 -1.63 5.65 7.92
CA ARG A 77 -2.75 5.51 8.82
C ARG A 77 -3.72 4.41 8.40
N SER A 78 -3.98 4.31 7.10
CA SER A 78 -4.97 3.37 6.57
C SER A 78 -4.51 2.84 5.21
N ILE A 79 -5.21 1.82 4.74
CA ILE A 79 -4.95 1.28 3.39
C ILE A 79 -5.16 2.39 2.35
N HIS A 80 -6.20 3.19 2.54
CA HIS A 80 -6.48 4.30 1.63
C HIS A 80 -5.34 5.31 1.61
N SER A 81 -4.77 5.63 2.77
CA SER A 81 -3.66 6.57 2.86
C SER A 81 -2.42 6.04 2.15
N ILE A 82 -2.13 4.76 2.33
CA ILE A 82 -0.98 4.15 1.67
C ILE A 82 -1.21 4.09 0.16
N GLN A 83 -2.44 3.79 -0.26
CA GLN A 83 -2.77 3.77 -1.67
C GLN A 83 -2.50 5.13 -2.31
N ALA A 84 -2.91 6.20 -1.65
CA ALA A 84 -2.69 7.54 -2.15
C ALA A 84 -1.19 7.85 -2.24
N LEU A 85 -0.43 7.44 -1.23
CA LEU A 85 1.01 7.65 -1.22
C LEU A 85 1.68 6.90 -2.36
N VAL A 86 1.36 5.63 -2.53
CA VAL A 86 1.94 4.81 -3.59
C VAL A 86 1.61 5.39 -4.96
N THR A 87 0.36 5.75 -5.16
CA THR A 87 -0.08 6.32 -6.44
C THR A 87 0.70 7.59 -6.76
N ARG A 88 0.91 8.45 -5.76
CA ARG A 88 1.64 9.68 -5.94
C ARG A 88 3.11 9.41 -6.30
N ILE A 89 3.73 8.46 -5.61
CA ILE A 89 5.13 8.14 -5.87
C ILE A 89 5.29 7.53 -7.27
N LEU A 90 4.38 6.62 -7.63
CA LEU A 90 4.44 6.00 -8.95
C LEU A 90 4.25 7.02 -10.06
N ALA A 91 3.38 7.99 -9.86
CA ALA A 91 3.17 9.04 -10.83
C ALA A 91 4.44 9.87 -11.01
N GLY A 92 5.14 10.15 -9.92
CA GLY A 92 6.40 10.87 -9.99
C GLY A 92 7.49 10.07 -10.69
N LYS A 93 7.50 8.76 -10.50
CA LYS A 93 8.48 7.91 -11.15
C LYS A 93 8.31 7.89 -12.66
N SER A 94 7.08 8.01 -13.12
CA SER A 94 6.78 7.92 -14.56
C SER A 94 7.23 9.13 -15.33
N SER A 95 7.48 10.21 -14.66
CA SER A 95 7.90 11.40 -15.37
C SER A 95 9.43 11.50 -15.46
#